data_03038a5ce3c0cb12afc4ff31cceff127
#
_entry.id   03038a5ce3c0cb12afc4ff31cceff127
#
_cell.length_a   1.000
_cell.length_b   1.000
_cell.length_c   1.000
_cell.angle_alpha   90.00
_cell.angle_beta   90.00
_cell.angle_gamma   90.00
#
_symmetry.space_group_name_H-M   'P 1'
#
loop_
_entity.id
_entity.type
_entity.pdbx_description
1 polymer ?
#
loop_
_entity_poly.entity_id
_entity_poly.type
_entity_poly.pdbx_seq_one_letter_code
_entity_poly.pdbx_strand_id
1 'polypeptide(L)'
;MARKSKKKVPLTDGPVKLMAANRSEIAIRIFRAATEMNMRTVAIYAQEDRLAVHRFKADEAYLVGVGKGPVGAYLDIDGIVEMAKERGVNFIHPGYGFLAENADFAEACAKAGITFVGPRPELLRKMGDKTEARALAKAAGVPILPGTDDPITSRAKAVKVAKDIGFPV
;
A
#
# COMPACT_ATOMS: atom_id res chain seq x y z
N MET A 1 11.37 0.74 -29.75
CA MET A 1 11.24 1.09 -28.31
C MET A 1 12.23 0.26 -27.50
N ALA A 2 13.30 0.85 -26.98
CA ALA A 2 14.34 0.13 -26.25
C ALA A 2 13.85 -0.28 -24.86
N ARG A 3 13.89 -1.55 -24.57
CA ARG A 3 13.54 -2.16 -23.27
C ARG A 3 14.59 -1.70 -22.26
N LYS A 4 14.26 -0.68 -21.41
CA LYS A 4 15.13 -0.26 -20.31
C LYS A 4 15.46 -1.47 -19.44
N SER A 5 16.76 -1.75 -19.31
CA SER A 5 17.30 -2.85 -18.51
C SER A 5 16.74 -2.74 -17.08
N LYS A 6 16.12 -3.82 -16.60
CA LYS A 6 15.70 -3.95 -15.20
C LYS A 6 16.97 -3.87 -14.35
N LYS A 7 17.09 -2.83 -13.50
CA LYS A 7 18.10 -2.81 -12.45
C LYS A 7 17.90 -4.09 -11.62
N LYS A 8 18.89 -4.99 -11.63
CA LYS A 8 18.93 -6.12 -10.72
C LYS A 8 18.94 -5.55 -9.30
N VAL A 9 17.98 -5.95 -8.48
CA VAL A 9 18.04 -5.72 -7.02
C VAL A 9 19.31 -6.45 -6.56
N PRO A 10 20.22 -5.80 -5.83
CA PRO A 10 21.39 -6.47 -5.31
C PRO A 10 20.92 -7.64 -4.44
N LEU A 11 21.32 -8.86 -4.78
CA LEU A 11 21.15 -9.99 -3.89
C LEU A 11 22.02 -9.70 -2.65
N THR A 12 21.38 -9.47 -1.52
CA THR A 12 22.06 -9.35 -0.22
C THR A 12 22.67 -10.70 0.15
N ASP A 13 23.79 -10.72 0.87
CA ASP A 13 24.48 -11.94 1.33
C ASP A 13 23.65 -12.78 2.33
N GLY A 14 22.37 -12.49 2.50
CA GLY A 14 21.43 -13.16 3.39
C GLY A 14 20.08 -13.46 2.72
N PRO A 15 19.19 -14.17 3.40
CA PRO A 15 17.87 -14.47 2.87
C PRO A 15 17.08 -13.18 2.64
N VAL A 16 16.46 -13.08 1.46
CA VAL A 16 15.58 -11.96 1.13
C VAL A 16 14.41 -11.89 2.10
N LYS A 17 14.19 -10.72 2.71
CA LYS A 17 13.13 -10.49 3.70
C LYS A 17 11.97 -9.68 3.11
N LEU A 18 10.76 -10.15 3.33
CA LEU A 18 9.53 -9.44 3.02
C LEU A 18 8.73 -9.15 4.28
N MET A 19 8.41 -7.86 4.50
CA MET A 19 7.54 -7.40 5.57
C MET A 19 6.13 -7.21 5.05
N ALA A 20 5.13 -7.67 5.81
CA ALA A 20 3.75 -7.25 5.64
C ALA A 20 3.48 -6.03 6.52
N ALA A 21 3.33 -4.84 5.92
CA ALA A 21 2.93 -3.63 6.63
C ALA A 21 1.40 -3.59 6.81
N ASN A 22 0.88 -4.63 7.46
CA ASN A 22 -0.54 -4.86 7.71
C ASN A 22 -0.71 -5.90 8.83
N ARG A 23 -1.96 -6.28 9.12
CA ARG A 23 -2.32 -7.23 10.19
C ARG A 23 -3.32 -8.29 9.72
N SER A 24 -3.66 -9.19 10.64
CA SER A 24 -4.74 -10.19 10.47
C SER A 24 -4.57 -11.08 9.24
N GLU A 25 -5.67 -11.36 8.52
CA GLU A 25 -5.69 -12.35 7.45
C GLU A 25 -4.83 -11.96 6.25
N ILE A 26 -4.80 -10.67 5.87
CA ILE A 26 -4.01 -10.25 4.71
C ILE A 26 -2.50 -10.41 4.97
N ALA A 27 -2.02 -10.12 6.18
CA ALA A 27 -0.63 -10.37 6.53
C ALA A 27 -0.28 -11.85 6.41
N ILE A 28 -1.16 -12.76 6.88
CA ILE A 28 -0.97 -14.22 6.76
C ILE A 28 -0.93 -14.66 5.30
N ARG A 29 -1.78 -14.10 4.45
CA ARG A 29 -1.77 -14.40 3.00
C ARG A 29 -0.47 -13.97 2.33
N ILE A 30 0.02 -12.78 2.68
CA ILE A 30 1.31 -12.26 2.20
C ILE A 30 2.45 -13.19 2.64
N PHE A 31 2.45 -13.62 3.91
CA PHE A 31 3.50 -14.53 4.42
C PHE A 31 3.50 -15.87 3.69
N ARG A 32 2.33 -16.44 3.39
CA ARG A 32 2.25 -17.68 2.62
C ARG A 32 2.92 -17.55 1.26
N ALA A 33 2.56 -16.51 0.50
CA ALA A 33 3.15 -16.24 -0.81
C ALA A 33 4.67 -15.98 -0.72
N ALA A 34 5.13 -15.23 0.29
CA ALA A 34 6.55 -14.98 0.51
C ALA A 34 7.31 -16.27 0.83
N THR A 35 6.75 -17.14 1.67
CA THR A 35 7.34 -18.45 2.03
C THR A 35 7.46 -19.35 0.79
N GLU A 36 6.44 -19.40 -0.06
CA GLU A 36 6.47 -20.15 -1.33
C GLU A 36 7.57 -19.63 -2.29
N MET A 37 7.94 -18.34 -2.13
CA MET A 37 9.05 -17.71 -2.88
C MET A 37 10.42 -17.82 -2.15
N ASN A 38 10.52 -18.59 -1.08
CA ASN A 38 11.70 -18.74 -0.24
C ASN A 38 12.21 -17.42 0.39
N MET A 39 11.30 -16.49 0.69
CA MET A 39 11.61 -15.27 1.41
C MET A 39 11.34 -15.45 2.91
N ARG A 40 12.16 -14.82 3.75
CA ARG A 40 11.84 -14.68 5.18
C ARG A 40 10.77 -13.64 5.38
N THR A 41 9.85 -13.95 6.28
CA THR A 41 8.66 -13.15 6.54
C THR A 41 8.80 -12.32 7.80
N VAL A 42 8.40 -11.06 7.73
CA VAL A 42 8.45 -10.10 8.83
C VAL A 42 7.05 -9.56 9.10
N ALA A 43 6.53 -9.78 10.31
CA ALA A 43 5.30 -9.18 10.79
C ALA A 43 5.60 -7.88 11.54
N ILE A 44 4.66 -6.93 11.46
CA ILE A 44 4.55 -5.83 12.41
C ILE A 44 3.27 -5.98 13.21
N TYR A 45 3.23 -5.47 14.43
CA TYR A 45 2.03 -5.49 15.27
C TYR A 45 1.97 -4.29 16.22
N ALA A 46 0.76 -3.77 16.44
CA ALA A 46 0.49 -2.81 17.50
C ALA A 46 0.42 -3.53 18.86
N GLN A 47 0.52 -2.78 19.96
CA GLN A 47 0.45 -3.33 21.33
C GLN A 47 -0.84 -4.15 21.55
N GLU A 48 -1.95 -3.71 20.99
CA GLU A 48 -3.26 -4.37 21.07
C GLU A 48 -3.27 -5.71 20.32
N ASP A 49 -2.47 -5.82 19.26
CA ASP A 49 -2.37 -7.02 18.42
C ASP A 49 -1.27 -8.00 18.88
N ARG A 50 -0.71 -7.83 20.11
CA ARG A 50 0.37 -8.68 20.62
C ARG A 50 0.06 -10.19 20.67
N LEU A 51 -1.23 -10.54 20.70
CA LEU A 51 -1.71 -11.92 20.65
C LEU A 51 -2.36 -12.29 19.31
N ALA A 52 -2.34 -11.39 18.33
CA ALA A 52 -2.94 -11.63 17.02
C ALA A 52 -2.20 -12.72 16.24
N VAL A 53 -2.95 -13.58 15.57
CA VAL A 53 -2.45 -14.80 14.91
C VAL A 53 -1.36 -14.49 13.87
N HIS A 54 -1.47 -13.39 13.12
CA HIS A 54 -0.49 -13.05 12.07
C HIS A 54 0.93 -12.92 12.61
N ARG A 55 1.09 -12.42 13.86
CA ARG A 55 2.39 -12.28 14.52
C ARG A 55 3.13 -13.62 14.62
N PHE A 56 2.41 -14.70 14.89
CA PHE A 56 2.97 -16.05 15.07
C PHE A 56 3.12 -16.83 13.75
N LYS A 57 2.69 -16.25 12.63
CA LYS A 57 2.79 -16.85 11.29
C LYS A 57 3.96 -16.32 10.47
N ALA A 58 4.70 -15.35 10.98
CA ALA A 58 5.90 -14.83 10.37
C ALA A 58 7.15 -15.40 11.05
N ASP A 59 8.30 -15.40 10.35
CA ASP A 59 9.59 -15.79 10.91
C ASP A 59 10.08 -14.79 11.97
N GLU A 60 9.75 -13.51 11.79
CA GLU A 60 10.11 -12.42 12.69
C GLU A 60 8.89 -11.52 12.93
N ALA A 61 8.74 -10.96 14.14
CA ALA A 61 7.62 -10.06 14.45
C ALA A 61 8.09 -8.91 15.36
N TYR A 62 7.72 -7.67 15.00
CA TYR A 62 8.17 -6.47 15.70
C TYR A 62 7.01 -5.57 16.10
N LEU A 63 7.10 -5.04 17.32
CA LEU A 63 6.17 -4.03 17.84
C LEU A 63 6.46 -2.68 17.15
N VAL A 64 5.41 -2.04 16.64
CA VAL A 64 5.48 -0.71 16.00
C VAL A 64 4.53 0.28 16.67
N GLY A 65 4.79 1.56 16.49
CA GLY A 65 3.88 2.65 16.88
C GLY A 65 3.53 2.66 18.36
N VAL A 66 4.50 2.46 19.24
CA VAL A 66 4.27 2.51 20.71
C VAL A 66 3.60 3.82 21.09
N GLY A 67 2.46 3.74 21.78
CA GLY A 67 1.69 4.90 22.20
C GLY A 67 0.80 5.55 21.12
N LYS A 68 0.83 5.06 19.87
CA LYS A 68 0.01 5.60 18.76
C LYS A 68 -1.38 4.95 18.63
N GLY A 69 -1.68 3.95 19.45
CA GLY A 69 -2.94 3.21 19.43
C GLY A 69 -3.05 2.21 18.28
N PRO A 70 -4.16 1.44 18.23
CA PRO A 70 -4.28 0.23 17.38
C PRO A 70 -4.29 0.51 15.86
N VAL A 71 -4.67 1.71 15.45
CA VAL A 71 -4.66 2.14 14.04
C VAL A 71 -3.44 2.98 13.73
N GLY A 72 -3.10 3.94 14.60
CA GLY A 72 -1.98 4.85 14.42
C GLY A 72 -0.63 4.12 14.32
N ALA A 73 -0.49 2.98 14.99
CA ALA A 73 0.70 2.15 14.88
C ALA A 73 0.97 1.64 13.46
N TYR A 74 -0.09 1.28 12.73
CA TYR A 74 0.01 0.83 11.33
C TYR A 74 0.04 1.98 10.31
N LEU A 75 -0.12 3.22 10.75
CA LEU A 75 -0.01 4.44 9.94
C LEU A 75 1.30 5.20 10.20
N ASP A 76 2.18 4.66 11.05
CA ASP A 76 3.47 5.24 11.40
C ASP A 76 4.52 4.98 10.32
N ILE A 77 4.51 5.81 9.28
CA ILE A 77 5.39 5.66 8.11
C ILE A 77 6.86 5.60 8.55
N ASP A 78 7.30 6.59 9.33
CA ASP A 78 8.71 6.72 9.71
C ASP A 78 9.16 5.55 10.59
N GLY A 79 8.38 5.22 11.62
CA GLY A 79 8.71 4.10 12.52
C GLY A 79 8.73 2.74 11.82
N ILE A 80 7.80 2.50 10.88
CA ILE A 80 7.76 1.26 10.09
C ILE A 80 8.98 1.17 9.16
N VAL A 81 9.32 2.24 8.45
CA VAL A 81 10.43 2.25 7.49
C VAL A 81 11.78 2.16 8.20
N GLU A 82 11.95 2.87 9.32
CA GLU A 82 13.18 2.79 10.13
C GLU A 82 13.41 1.37 10.66
N MET A 83 12.40 0.78 11.27
CA MET A 83 12.46 -0.61 11.75
C MET A 83 12.73 -1.59 10.61
N ALA A 84 12.10 -1.42 9.45
CA ALA A 84 12.34 -2.26 8.29
C ALA A 84 13.80 -2.18 7.82
N LYS A 85 14.37 -0.99 7.81
CA LYS A 85 15.78 -0.75 7.47
C LYS A 85 16.74 -1.41 8.49
N GLU A 86 16.50 -1.23 9.79
CA GLU A 86 17.29 -1.84 10.85
C GLU A 86 17.27 -3.38 10.80
N ARG A 87 16.17 -3.96 10.38
CA ARG A 87 15.98 -5.42 10.29
C ARG A 87 16.38 -6.01 8.94
N GLY A 88 16.92 -5.19 8.04
CA GLY A 88 17.39 -5.64 6.73
C GLY A 88 16.26 -6.13 5.82
N VAL A 89 15.08 -5.52 5.92
CA VAL A 89 13.94 -5.82 5.06
C VAL A 89 14.21 -5.33 3.65
N ASN A 90 13.98 -6.17 2.64
CA ASN A 90 14.18 -5.84 1.23
C ASN A 90 12.89 -5.41 0.54
N PHE A 91 11.76 -5.97 0.96
CA PHE A 91 10.45 -5.73 0.37
C PHE A 91 9.41 -5.44 1.45
N ILE A 92 8.56 -4.43 1.21
CA ILE A 92 7.39 -4.16 2.05
C ILE A 92 6.14 -4.31 1.21
N HIS A 93 5.23 -5.21 1.65
CA HIS A 93 3.91 -5.37 1.06
C HIS A 93 2.87 -4.73 1.99
N PRO A 94 2.15 -3.68 1.57
CA PRO A 94 1.21 -2.97 2.44
C PRO A 94 -0.13 -3.69 2.61
N GLY A 95 -0.40 -4.75 1.86
CA GLY A 95 -1.72 -5.38 1.82
C GLY A 95 -2.76 -4.49 1.15
N TYR A 96 -3.89 -4.32 1.82
CA TYR A 96 -4.95 -3.36 1.49
C TYR A 96 -5.33 -2.53 2.73
N GLY A 97 -5.93 -1.34 2.53
CA GLY A 97 -6.16 -0.39 3.63
C GLY A 97 -4.86 0.19 4.20
N PHE A 98 -4.92 0.81 5.36
CA PHE A 98 -3.78 1.46 6.01
C PHE A 98 -2.92 2.27 5.03
N LEU A 99 -1.67 1.85 4.80
CA LEU A 99 -0.70 2.54 3.93
C LEU A 99 -0.68 2.02 2.48
N ALA A 100 -1.60 1.13 2.08
CA ALA A 100 -1.58 0.51 0.76
C ALA A 100 -1.71 1.52 -0.40
N GLU A 101 -2.47 2.60 -0.18
CA GLU A 101 -2.70 3.66 -1.16
C GLU A 101 -1.93 4.96 -0.82
N ASN A 102 -1.01 4.89 0.14
CA ASN A 102 -0.24 6.03 0.59
C ASN A 102 1.04 6.21 -0.23
N ALA A 103 1.08 7.27 -1.05
CA ALA A 103 2.22 7.56 -1.90
C ALA A 103 3.47 7.95 -1.10
N ASP A 104 3.32 8.63 0.04
CA ASP A 104 4.45 9.06 0.88
C ASP A 104 5.13 7.85 1.53
N PHE A 105 4.36 6.81 1.89
CA PHE A 105 4.92 5.55 2.35
C PHE A 105 5.74 4.84 1.26
N ALA A 106 5.22 4.79 0.04
CA ALA A 106 5.95 4.21 -1.08
C ALA A 106 7.24 4.99 -1.41
N GLU A 107 7.22 6.32 -1.28
CA GLU A 107 8.43 7.16 -1.40
C GLU A 107 9.41 6.94 -0.25
N ALA A 108 8.94 6.84 0.99
CA ALA A 108 9.79 6.59 2.15
C ALA A 108 10.50 5.24 2.03
N CYS A 109 9.80 4.19 1.58
CA CYS A 109 10.40 2.91 1.26
C CYS A 109 11.51 3.05 0.20
N ALA A 110 11.23 3.75 -0.90
CA ALA A 110 12.20 3.95 -1.98
C ALA A 110 13.45 4.72 -1.52
N LYS A 111 13.28 5.77 -0.70
CA LYS A 111 14.38 6.52 -0.09
C LYS A 111 15.24 5.67 0.85
N ALA A 112 14.62 4.71 1.54
CA ALA A 112 15.31 3.75 2.41
C ALA A 112 15.97 2.59 1.65
N GLY A 113 15.84 2.52 0.32
CA GLY A 113 16.35 1.41 -0.49
C GLY A 113 15.51 0.14 -0.40
N ILE A 114 14.29 0.24 0.12
CA ILE A 114 13.34 -0.87 0.28
C ILE A 114 12.36 -0.86 -0.88
N THR A 115 12.07 -2.02 -1.46
CA THR A 115 11.10 -2.12 -2.54
C THR A 115 9.67 -2.17 -1.98
N PHE A 116 8.88 -1.16 -2.29
CA PHE A 116 7.44 -1.19 -2.04
C PHE A 116 6.76 -2.12 -3.05
N VAL A 117 6.01 -3.11 -2.55
CA VAL A 117 5.27 -4.07 -3.40
C VAL A 117 3.91 -3.45 -3.73
N GLY A 118 3.87 -2.72 -4.82
CA GLY A 118 2.70 -1.99 -5.27
C GLY A 118 3.01 -1.02 -6.41
N PRO A 119 2.05 -0.14 -6.74
CA PRO A 119 2.25 0.89 -7.76
C PRO A 119 3.34 1.90 -7.36
N ARG A 120 3.87 2.60 -8.35
CA ARG A 120 4.81 3.71 -8.10
C ARG A 120 4.11 4.89 -7.41
N PRO A 121 4.82 5.69 -6.61
CA PRO A 121 4.24 6.82 -5.87
C PRO A 121 3.43 7.79 -6.74
N GLU A 122 3.90 8.08 -7.95
CA GLU A 122 3.19 9.00 -8.87
C GLU A 122 1.83 8.42 -9.30
N LEU A 123 1.77 7.09 -9.48
CA LEU A 123 0.52 6.42 -9.84
C LEU A 123 -0.43 6.36 -8.65
N LEU A 124 0.08 6.12 -7.44
CA LEU A 124 -0.73 6.17 -6.20
C LEU A 124 -1.37 7.54 -6.02
N ARG A 125 -0.63 8.64 -6.24
CA ARG A 125 -1.20 10.00 -6.17
C ARG A 125 -2.29 10.22 -7.20
N LYS A 126 -2.04 9.86 -8.47
CA LYS A 126 -3.03 10.03 -9.56
C LYS A 126 -4.29 9.20 -9.36
N MET A 127 -4.14 7.96 -8.89
CA MET A 127 -5.28 7.08 -8.66
C MET A 127 -6.02 7.38 -7.35
N GLY A 128 -5.37 8.06 -6.40
CA GLY A 128 -5.97 8.54 -5.16
C GLY A 128 -6.93 9.72 -5.37
N ASP A 129 -6.74 10.51 -6.41
CA ASP A 129 -7.69 11.56 -6.82
C ASP A 129 -8.73 10.97 -7.78
N LYS A 130 -10.01 11.00 -7.39
CA LYS A 130 -11.11 10.40 -8.17
C LYS A 130 -11.28 11.03 -9.55
N THR A 131 -11.02 12.33 -9.67
CA THR A 131 -11.14 13.08 -10.92
C THR A 131 -9.99 12.73 -11.86
N GLU A 132 -8.75 12.72 -11.34
CA GLU A 132 -7.58 12.31 -12.11
C GLU A 132 -7.65 10.84 -12.52
N ALA A 133 -8.06 9.95 -11.63
CA ALA A 133 -8.22 8.53 -11.91
C ALA A 133 -9.24 8.29 -13.03
N ARG A 134 -10.35 9.03 -13.01
CA ARG A 134 -11.38 8.98 -14.07
C ARG A 134 -10.84 9.49 -15.41
N ALA A 135 -10.14 10.61 -15.42
CA ALA A 135 -9.52 11.16 -16.63
C ALA A 135 -8.50 10.19 -17.23
N LEU A 136 -7.68 9.56 -16.39
CA LEU A 136 -6.70 8.56 -16.79
C LEU A 136 -7.36 7.31 -17.40
N ALA A 137 -8.42 6.80 -16.77
CA ALA A 137 -9.19 5.66 -17.27
C ALA A 137 -9.81 5.96 -18.63
N LYS A 138 -10.44 7.15 -18.80
CA LYS A 138 -11.01 7.63 -20.05
C LYS A 138 -9.97 7.73 -21.16
N ALA A 139 -8.80 8.30 -20.87
CA ALA A 139 -7.68 8.41 -21.82
C ALA A 139 -7.13 7.04 -22.24
N ALA A 140 -7.19 6.05 -21.36
CA ALA A 140 -6.77 4.66 -21.63
C ALA A 140 -7.85 3.82 -22.32
N GLY A 141 -9.02 4.36 -22.63
CA GLY A 141 -10.13 3.64 -23.25
C GLY A 141 -10.82 2.63 -22.32
N VAL A 142 -10.62 2.75 -21.01
CA VAL A 142 -11.29 1.90 -20.02
C VAL A 142 -12.73 2.36 -19.85
N PRO A 143 -13.73 1.46 -19.88
CA PRO A 143 -15.12 1.82 -19.60
C PRO A 143 -15.27 2.45 -18.21
N ILE A 144 -15.94 3.59 -18.14
CA ILE A 144 -16.20 4.30 -16.90
C ILE A 144 -17.71 4.54 -16.72
N LEU A 145 -18.15 4.58 -15.47
CA LEU A 145 -19.54 4.94 -15.16
C LEU A 145 -19.83 6.40 -15.55
N PRO A 146 -21.07 6.76 -15.92
CA PRO A 146 -21.46 8.16 -16.10
C PRO A 146 -21.13 9.00 -14.87
N GLY A 147 -20.70 10.24 -15.09
CA GLY A 147 -20.31 11.15 -14.00
C GLY A 147 -19.70 12.43 -14.55
N THR A 148 -19.34 13.37 -13.66
CA THR A 148 -18.70 14.63 -14.05
C THR A 148 -17.18 14.49 -14.13
N ASP A 149 -16.57 15.25 -15.03
CA ASP A 149 -15.10 15.34 -15.15
C ASP A 149 -14.52 16.26 -14.05
N ASP A 150 -15.33 17.21 -13.53
CA ASP A 150 -14.94 18.12 -12.45
C ASP A 150 -15.73 17.87 -11.16
N PRO A 151 -15.17 18.22 -10.00
CA PRO A 151 -15.86 18.16 -8.72
C PRO A 151 -17.12 19.03 -8.72
N ILE A 152 -18.20 18.52 -8.12
CA ILE A 152 -19.44 19.28 -7.96
C ILE A 152 -19.40 20.02 -6.62
N THR A 153 -19.43 21.36 -6.69
CA THR A 153 -19.33 22.25 -5.53
C THR A 153 -20.67 22.86 -5.08
N SER A 154 -21.76 22.67 -5.84
CA SER A 154 -23.07 23.22 -5.49
C SER A 154 -24.17 22.17 -5.55
N ARG A 155 -25.14 22.29 -4.61
CA ARG A 155 -26.33 21.44 -4.55
C ARG A 155 -27.15 21.48 -5.86
N ALA A 156 -27.33 22.68 -6.44
CA ALA A 156 -28.09 22.83 -7.66
C ALA A 156 -27.46 22.07 -8.83
N LYS A 157 -26.13 22.17 -8.99
CA LYS A 157 -25.37 21.43 -10.01
C LYS A 157 -25.46 19.91 -9.75
N ALA A 158 -25.37 19.46 -8.49
CA ALA A 158 -25.51 18.05 -8.13
C ALA A 158 -26.86 17.47 -8.52
N VAL A 159 -27.95 18.18 -8.19
CA VAL A 159 -29.33 17.76 -8.55
C VAL A 159 -29.54 17.72 -10.07
N LYS A 160 -28.99 18.69 -10.81
CA LYS A 160 -29.08 18.70 -12.27
C LYS A 160 -28.36 17.49 -12.86
N VAL A 161 -27.11 17.27 -12.49
CA VAL A 161 -26.30 16.15 -12.98
C VAL A 161 -26.93 14.80 -12.65
N ALA A 162 -27.45 14.63 -11.42
CA ALA A 162 -28.14 13.40 -11.02
C ALA A 162 -29.40 13.12 -11.86
N LYS A 163 -30.15 14.15 -12.23
CA LYS A 163 -31.31 14.03 -13.15
C LYS A 163 -30.88 13.67 -14.57
N ASP A 164 -29.79 14.27 -15.06
CA ASP A 164 -29.27 14.04 -16.42
C ASP A 164 -28.69 12.62 -16.57
N ILE A 165 -28.07 12.08 -15.53
CA ILE A 165 -27.53 10.70 -15.50
C ILE A 165 -28.63 9.66 -15.29
N GLY A 166 -29.65 9.99 -14.51
CA GLY A 166 -30.72 9.08 -14.10
C GLY A 166 -30.44 8.40 -12.75
N PHE A 167 -31.52 8.12 -12.00
CA PHE A 167 -31.41 7.45 -10.69
C PHE A 167 -31.43 5.94 -10.82
N PRO A 168 -30.74 5.20 -9.90
CA PRO A 168 -29.94 5.69 -8.77
C PRO A 168 -28.55 6.17 -9.21
N VAL A 169 -28.00 7.19 -8.51
CA VAL A 169 -26.65 7.75 -8.72
C VAL A 169 -25.85 7.74 -7.42
#